data_42c30a36105eba39b15cd76b7ef52b1e
#
_entry.id   42c30a36105eba39b15cd76b7ef52b1e
#
_cell.length_a   1.000
_cell.length_b   1.000
_cell.length_c   1.000
_cell.angle_alpha   90.00
_cell.angle_beta   90.00
_cell.angle_gamma   90.00
#
_symmetry.space_group_name_H-M   'P 1'
#
loop_
_entity.id
_entity.type
_entity.pdbx_description
1 polymer ?
#
loop_
_entity_poly.entity_id
_entity_poly.type
_entity_poly.pdbx_seq_one_letter_code
_entity_poly.pdbx_strand_id
1 'polypeptide(L)'
;MKRILTLVLAVLLTASLLVSCQGAKTAKDFTIIEENFGEEFYGIGFRKGDNALTLKVQETLDAMIADGIFAEISNKWFGKDVAVANAAFPRAIEEVEGDTSLEYILDKGELILGLDETFPPMGYRDANGDIVGFDIDLATEVCARLGIKLKLQPIDWNAKEMELSTKSIDCIWNGMSITDERVENMNISKPYIANRQVVVTANDSGIAVKADLNGKKVATQAGSAALDAINAEAEAAGNAEAFGKVTEYASFDDAWLDLKAGTVDALVIDEVYIRYVMENDK
;
A
#
# COMPACT_ATOMS: atom_id res chain seq x y z
N MET A 1 -32.40 36.36 46.32
CA MET A 1 -31.24 35.46 46.11
C MET A 1 -31.52 34.26 45.16
N LYS A 2 -32.70 33.62 45.14
CA LYS A 2 -32.97 32.47 44.26
C LYS A 2 -33.03 32.80 42.73
N ARG A 3 -33.37 34.04 42.35
CA ARG A 3 -33.46 34.43 40.90
C ARG A 3 -32.12 34.78 40.27
N ILE A 4 -31.11 35.19 41.06
CA ILE A 4 -29.77 35.49 40.56
C ILE A 4 -28.96 34.21 40.32
N LEU A 5 -29.20 33.21 41.14
CA LEU A 5 -28.51 31.90 41.01
C LEU A 5 -28.93 31.14 39.73
N THR A 6 -30.20 31.31 39.29
CA THR A 6 -30.72 30.67 38.05
C THR A 6 -30.17 31.31 36.79
N LEU A 7 -29.88 32.63 36.81
CA LEU A 7 -29.30 33.30 35.64
C LEU A 7 -27.82 32.98 35.44
N VAL A 8 -27.05 32.79 36.54
CA VAL A 8 -25.62 32.42 36.45
C VAL A 8 -25.45 30.95 35.99
N LEU A 9 -26.36 30.05 36.37
CA LEU A 9 -26.35 28.69 35.88
C LEU A 9 -26.70 28.56 34.39
N ALA A 10 -27.62 29.40 33.87
CA ALA A 10 -27.99 29.42 32.46
C ALA A 10 -26.90 30.00 31.56
N VAL A 11 -26.09 30.97 32.02
CA VAL A 11 -24.95 31.51 31.28
C VAL A 11 -23.77 30.53 31.25
N LEU A 12 -23.56 29.74 32.29
CA LEU A 12 -22.51 28.67 32.31
C LEU A 12 -22.84 27.47 31.43
N LEU A 13 -24.14 27.17 31.20
CA LEU A 13 -24.53 26.07 30.30
C LEU A 13 -24.49 26.47 28.80
N THR A 14 -24.55 27.75 28.47
CA THR A 14 -24.46 28.23 27.08
C THR A 14 -23.01 28.43 26.60
N ALA A 15 -22.04 28.53 27.51
CA ALA A 15 -20.63 28.69 27.17
C ALA A 15 -19.94 27.33 26.83
N SER A 16 -20.56 26.20 27.12
CA SER A 16 -19.99 24.86 26.85
C SER A 16 -20.45 24.20 25.55
N LEU A 17 -21.22 24.92 24.70
CA LEU A 17 -21.71 24.41 23.41
C LEU A 17 -21.08 25.08 22.17
N LEU A 18 -19.98 25.81 22.35
CA LEU A 18 -19.08 26.17 21.26
C LEU A 18 -17.96 25.12 21.11
N VAL A 19 -18.31 23.83 21.09
CA VAL A 19 -17.51 22.87 20.36
C VAL A 19 -17.65 23.27 18.89
N SER A 20 -16.63 23.94 18.39
CA SER A 20 -16.45 24.20 16.98
C SER A 20 -16.68 22.87 16.25
N CYS A 21 -17.79 22.72 15.55
CA CYS A 21 -17.89 21.79 14.45
C CYS A 21 -16.91 22.31 13.39
N GLN A 22 -15.62 22.05 13.54
CA GLN A 22 -14.74 22.05 12.39
C GLN A 22 -15.34 20.97 11.46
N GLY A 23 -15.77 21.39 10.27
CA GLY A 23 -16.23 20.45 9.24
C GLY A 23 -15.16 19.37 9.08
N ALA A 24 -15.58 18.13 8.79
CA ALA A 24 -14.65 17.04 8.54
C ALA A 24 -13.62 17.49 7.49
N LYS A 25 -12.32 17.29 7.77
CA LYS A 25 -11.25 17.60 6.82
C LYS A 25 -11.41 16.73 5.57
N THR A 26 -11.21 17.33 4.41
CA THR A 26 -11.22 16.66 3.10
C THR A 26 -9.78 16.53 2.57
N ALA A 27 -9.56 15.77 1.52
CA ALA A 27 -8.23 15.63 0.92
C ALA A 27 -7.53 16.97 0.60
N LYS A 28 -8.28 18.03 0.32
CA LYS A 28 -7.74 19.38 0.04
C LYS A 28 -7.09 20.06 1.25
N ASP A 29 -7.37 19.56 2.44
CA ASP A 29 -6.82 20.07 3.69
C ASP A 29 -5.46 19.42 4.05
N PHE A 30 -4.96 18.54 3.16
CA PHE A 30 -3.72 17.80 3.35
C PHE A 30 -2.73 18.03 2.21
N THR A 31 -1.47 17.82 2.50
CA THR A 31 -0.36 17.92 1.55
C THR A 31 0.60 16.74 1.71
N ILE A 32 1.23 16.37 0.61
CA ILE A 32 2.41 15.52 0.58
C ILE A 32 3.62 16.46 0.66
N ILE A 33 4.51 16.31 1.65
CA ILE A 33 5.72 17.12 1.72
C ILE A 33 6.72 16.72 0.62
N GLU A 34 7.65 17.61 0.28
CA GLU A 34 8.64 17.36 -0.79
C GLU A 34 9.64 16.26 -0.42
N GLU A 35 10.07 16.21 0.84
CA GLU A 35 10.94 15.14 1.32
C GLU A 35 10.19 13.81 1.40
N ASN A 36 10.87 12.73 1.01
CA ASN A 36 10.33 11.37 1.02
C ASN A 36 11.39 10.38 1.52
N PHE A 37 11.05 9.11 1.63
CA PHE A 37 11.94 8.05 2.08
C PHE A 37 12.66 7.31 0.93
N GLY A 38 12.65 7.87 -0.27
CA GLY A 38 13.34 7.31 -1.44
C GLY A 38 12.41 6.67 -2.45
N GLU A 39 12.96 6.45 -3.65
CA GLU A 39 12.27 5.72 -4.71
C GLU A 39 12.30 4.23 -4.43
N GLU A 40 11.23 3.56 -4.77
CA GLU A 40 11.09 2.12 -4.71
C GLU A 40 10.27 1.60 -5.89
N PHE A 41 10.11 0.30 -5.98
CA PHE A 41 9.36 -0.34 -7.05
C PHE A 41 8.45 -1.43 -6.47
N TYR A 42 7.33 -1.68 -7.14
CA TYR A 42 6.50 -2.83 -6.83
C TYR A 42 6.88 -4.06 -7.64
N GLY A 43 6.80 -5.21 -7.00
CA GLY A 43 6.99 -6.53 -7.59
C GLY A 43 5.95 -7.51 -7.06
N ILE A 44 5.87 -8.66 -7.72
CA ILE A 44 4.99 -9.76 -7.32
C ILE A 44 5.82 -10.75 -6.51
N GLY A 45 5.36 -11.09 -5.31
CA GLY A 45 6.03 -12.04 -4.42
C GLY A 45 5.53 -13.47 -4.61
N PHE A 46 6.45 -14.42 -4.73
CA PHE A 46 6.20 -15.85 -4.79
C PHE A 46 7.00 -16.57 -3.71
N ARG A 47 6.62 -17.78 -3.34
CA ARG A 47 7.43 -18.59 -2.40
C ARG A 47 8.86 -18.74 -2.92
N LYS A 48 9.79 -18.70 -1.99
CA LYS A 48 11.19 -18.99 -2.32
C LYS A 48 11.30 -20.40 -2.88
N GLY A 49 11.84 -20.50 -4.09
CA GLY A 49 11.98 -21.76 -4.82
C GLY A 49 10.84 -22.07 -5.81
N ASP A 50 9.75 -21.30 -5.83
CA ASP A 50 8.73 -21.37 -6.90
C ASP A 50 9.25 -20.66 -8.17
N ASN A 51 10.41 -21.09 -8.69
CA ASN A 51 11.11 -20.41 -9.77
C ASN A 51 10.34 -20.52 -11.10
N ALA A 52 9.86 -21.73 -11.43
CA ALA A 52 9.13 -21.97 -12.67
C ALA A 52 7.84 -21.15 -12.74
N LEU A 53 7.10 -21.01 -11.63
CA LEU A 53 5.92 -20.16 -11.55
C LEU A 53 6.30 -18.68 -11.71
N THR A 54 7.34 -18.22 -10.99
CA THR A 54 7.79 -16.82 -11.04
C THR A 54 8.22 -16.44 -12.46
N LEU A 55 9.03 -17.28 -13.11
CA LEU A 55 9.50 -17.06 -14.48
C LEU A 55 8.33 -17.03 -15.48
N LYS A 56 7.35 -17.93 -15.33
CA LYS A 56 6.19 -17.98 -16.24
C LYS A 56 5.27 -16.80 -16.10
N VAL A 57 5.00 -16.34 -14.88
CA VAL A 57 4.22 -15.11 -14.67
C VAL A 57 4.97 -13.90 -15.25
N GLN A 58 6.30 -13.81 -15.03
CA GLN A 58 7.10 -12.73 -15.59
C GLN A 58 7.13 -12.75 -17.13
N GLU A 59 7.33 -13.91 -17.74
CA GLU A 59 7.25 -14.06 -19.21
C GLU A 59 5.91 -13.55 -19.75
N THR A 60 4.82 -13.86 -19.04
CA THR A 60 3.47 -13.43 -19.43
C THR A 60 3.31 -11.92 -19.30
N LEU A 61 3.84 -11.30 -18.24
CA LEU A 61 3.85 -9.83 -18.09
C LEU A 61 4.70 -9.15 -19.16
N ASP A 62 5.89 -9.70 -19.46
CA ASP A 62 6.76 -9.19 -20.54
C ASP A 62 6.02 -9.24 -21.89
N ALA A 63 5.24 -10.29 -22.15
CA ALA A 63 4.39 -10.39 -23.34
C ALA A 63 3.26 -9.35 -23.35
N MET A 64 2.63 -9.07 -22.18
CA MET A 64 1.60 -8.03 -22.04
C MET A 64 2.16 -6.62 -22.26
N ILE A 65 3.41 -6.39 -21.89
CA ILE A 65 4.11 -5.13 -22.19
C ILE A 65 4.37 -5.04 -23.70
N ALA A 66 4.85 -6.11 -24.31
CA ALA A 66 5.20 -6.13 -25.73
C ALA A 66 4.00 -5.97 -26.67
N ASP A 67 2.84 -6.51 -26.33
CA ASP A 67 1.62 -6.43 -27.13
C ASP A 67 0.69 -5.25 -26.77
N GLY A 68 1.07 -4.45 -25.74
CA GLY A 68 0.40 -3.20 -25.37
C GLY A 68 -0.74 -3.36 -24.36
N ILE A 69 -1.11 -4.57 -23.96
CA ILE A 69 -2.19 -4.80 -22.96
C ILE A 69 -1.82 -4.21 -21.61
N PHE A 70 -0.55 -4.29 -21.19
CA PHE A 70 -0.09 -3.64 -19.95
C PHE A 70 -0.33 -2.12 -20.00
N ALA A 71 -0.01 -1.48 -21.14
CA ALA A 71 -0.24 -0.05 -21.33
C ALA A 71 -1.75 0.30 -21.36
N GLU A 72 -2.61 -0.54 -21.92
CA GLU A 72 -4.07 -0.35 -21.87
C GLU A 72 -4.59 -0.37 -20.43
N ILE A 73 -4.17 -1.36 -19.64
CA ILE A 73 -4.53 -1.46 -18.21
C ILE A 73 -3.96 -0.27 -17.41
N SER A 74 -2.69 0.10 -17.68
CA SER A 74 -2.07 1.28 -17.06
C SER A 74 -2.86 2.56 -17.34
N ASN A 75 -3.25 2.78 -18.58
CA ASN A 75 -4.03 3.96 -18.98
C ASN A 75 -5.41 4.00 -18.31
N LYS A 76 -6.05 2.86 -18.10
CA LYS A 76 -7.33 2.77 -17.37
C LYS A 76 -7.23 3.31 -15.94
N TRP A 77 -6.14 3.00 -15.23
CA TRP A 77 -5.99 3.29 -13.81
C TRP A 77 -5.19 4.56 -13.52
N PHE A 78 -4.21 4.89 -14.36
CA PHE A 78 -3.27 5.99 -14.12
C PHE A 78 -3.31 7.08 -15.22
N GLY A 79 -4.09 6.88 -16.29
CA GLY A 79 -4.12 7.82 -17.41
C GLY A 79 -2.81 7.88 -18.23
N LYS A 80 -1.87 6.96 -17.97
CA LYS A 80 -0.56 6.85 -18.65
C LYS A 80 -0.03 5.42 -18.52
N ASP A 81 0.92 5.04 -19.39
CA ASP A 81 1.71 3.83 -19.21
C ASP A 81 2.68 4.01 -18.02
N VAL A 82 2.65 3.06 -17.08
CA VAL A 82 3.48 3.05 -15.86
C VAL A 82 4.51 1.93 -15.86
N ALA A 83 4.65 1.18 -16.94
CA ALA A 83 5.62 0.09 -17.05
C ALA A 83 7.06 0.57 -16.76
N VAL A 84 7.79 -0.19 -15.96
CA VAL A 84 9.21 0.09 -15.70
C VAL A 84 10.05 -0.41 -16.88
N ALA A 85 10.68 0.53 -17.59
CA ALA A 85 11.49 0.21 -18.75
C ALA A 85 12.77 -0.56 -18.36
N ASN A 86 13.13 -1.59 -19.15
CA ASN A 86 14.34 -2.39 -18.97
C ASN A 86 14.50 -3.00 -17.55
N ALA A 87 13.39 -3.31 -16.91
CA ALA A 87 13.40 -3.92 -15.58
C ALA A 87 14.14 -5.27 -15.58
N ALA A 88 14.94 -5.50 -14.54
CA ALA A 88 15.60 -6.76 -14.28
C ALA A 88 15.06 -7.36 -12.96
N PHE A 89 15.21 -8.65 -12.78
CA PHE A 89 14.91 -9.28 -11.49
C PHE A 89 15.78 -8.67 -10.38
N PRO A 90 15.23 -8.39 -9.20
CA PRO A 90 15.99 -7.86 -8.07
C PRO A 90 17.06 -8.85 -7.59
N ARG A 91 16.78 -10.14 -7.76
CA ARG A 91 17.75 -11.24 -7.66
C ARG A 91 17.51 -12.21 -8.83
N ALA A 92 18.58 -12.69 -9.44
CA ALA A 92 18.48 -13.67 -10.53
C ALA A 92 17.66 -14.89 -10.11
N ILE A 93 16.70 -15.25 -10.95
CA ILE A 93 15.87 -16.45 -10.81
C ILE A 93 16.21 -17.33 -12.00
N GLU A 94 16.67 -18.54 -11.73
CA GLU A 94 17.08 -19.51 -12.74
C GLU A 94 16.11 -20.68 -12.75
N GLU A 95 15.96 -21.32 -13.89
CA GLU A 95 15.25 -22.59 -13.98
C GLU A 95 15.95 -23.63 -13.10
N VAL A 96 15.18 -24.39 -12.33
CA VAL A 96 15.67 -25.44 -11.45
C VAL A 96 15.07 -26.77 -11.89
N GLU A 97 15.92 -27.75 -12.17
CA GLU A 97 15.45 -29.10 -12.52
C GLU A 97 14.62 -29.70 -11.39
N GLY A 98 13.40 -30.15 -11.71
CA GLY A 98 12.47 -30.71 -10.75
C GLY A 98 11.61 -29.70 -9.99
N ASP A 99 11.69 -28.40 -10.33
CA ASP A 99 10.74 -27.42 -9.84
C ASP A 99 9.38 -27.63 -10.52
N THR A 100 8.38 -28.03 -9.73
CA THR A 100 7.01 -28.29 -10.19
C THR A 100 6.04 -27.18 -9.81
N SER A 101 6.52 -26.00 -9.43
CA SER A 101 5.66 -24.92 -8.94
C SER A 101 4.65 -24.43 -9.99
N LEU A 102 5.07 -24.34 -11.25
CA LEU A 102 4.16 -24.00 -12.35
C LEU A 102 3.15 -25.12 -12.62
N GLU A 103 3.61 -26.38 -12.72
CA GLU A 103 2.74 -27.55 -12.95
C GLU A 103 1.68 -27.66 -11.85
N TYR A 104 2.06 -27.45 -10.59
CA TYR A 104 1.13 -27.43 -9.47
C TYR A 104 -0.02 -26.42 -9.66
N ILE A 105 0.28 -25.22 -10.15
CA ILE A 105 -0.73 -24.18 -10.42
C ILE A 105 -1.60 -24.54 -11.62
N LEU A 106 -0.99 -25.04 -12.70
CA LEU A 106 -1.72 -25.46 -13.90
C LEU A 106 -2.66 -26.64 -13.62
N ASP A 107 -2.20 -27.64 -12.88
CA ASP A 107 -3.00 -28.80 -12.48
C ASP A 107 -4.14 -28.43 -11.52
N LYS A 108 -3.88 -27.51 -10.59
CA LYS A 108 -4.89 -26.94 -9.70
C LYS A 108 -5.94 -26.15 -10.46
N GLY A 109 -5.57 -25.54 -11.61
CA GLY A 109 -6.44 -24.74 -12.46
C GLY A 109 -6.79 -23.37 -11.89
N GLU A 110 -6.09 -22.92 -10.85
CA GLU A 110 -6.27 -21.60 -10.24
C GLU A 110 -4.98 -21.04 -9.64
N LEU A 111 -4.85 -19.71 -9.65
CA LEU A 111 -3.83 -18.94 -8.92
C LEU A 111 -4.52 -18.17 -7.78
N ILE A 112 -4.10 -18.40 -6.54
CA ILE A 112 -4.62 -17.71 -5.36
C ILE A 112 -3.73 -16.50 -5.08
N LEU A 113 -4.26 -15.31 -5.32
CA LEU A 113 -3.59 -14.03 -5.12
C LEU A 113 -3.97 -13.45 -3.76
N GLY A 114 -2.98 -13.25 -2.89
CA GLY A 114 -3.13 -12.56 -1.62
C GLY A 114 -3.03 -11.05 -1.78
N LEU A 115 -3.98 -10.31 -1.21
CA LEU A 115 -4.07 -8.85 -1.30
C LEU A 115 -4.64 -8.23 -0.02
N ASP A 116 -4.26 -6.99 0.25
CA ASP A 116 -5.00 -6.06 1.10
C ASP A 116 -6.13 -5.43 0.27
N GLU A 117 -7.39 -5.75 0.60
CA GLU A 117 -8.56 -5.29 -0.16
C GLU A 117 -8.93 -3.82 0.09
N THR A 118 -8.03 -3.05 0.71
CA THR A 118 -8.18 -1.62 1.01
C THR A 118 -7.05 -0.78 0.41
N PHE A 119 -6.35 -1.25 -0.63
CA PHE A 119 -5.17 -0.59 -1.21
C PHE A 119 -5.41 -0.08 -2.67
N PRO A 120 -6.25 0.96 -2.87
CA PRO A 120 -6.47 1.54 -4.19
C PRO A 120 -5.20 2.28 -4.70
N PRO A 121 -4.97 2.34 -6.03
CA PRO A 121 -5.74 1.71 -7.09
C PRO A 121 -5.29 0.28 -7.40
N MET A 122 -4.40 -0.33 -6.59
CA MET A 122 -3.78 -1.61 -6.90
C MET A 122 -4.76 -2.79 -6.72
N GLY A 123 -5.41 -2.88 -5.55
CA GLY A 123 -6.46 -3.85 -5.27
C GLY A 123 -7.32 -3.38 -4.11
N TYR A 124 -8.62 -3.22 -4.33
CA TYR A 124 -9.53 -2.69 -3.32
C TYR A 124 -10.99 -3.07 -3.61
N ARG A 125 -11.86 -2.92 -2.60
CA ARG A 125 -13.31 -3.08 -2.82
C ARG A 125 -13.91 -1.81 -3.37
N ASP A 126 -14.61 -1.95 -4.50
CA ASP A 126 -15.39 -0.86 -5.07
C ASP A 126 -16.72 -0.63 -4.30
N ALA A 127 -17.52 0.33 -4.76
CA ALA A 127 -18.80 0.66 -4.15
C ALA A 127 -19.85 -0.49 -4.19
N ASN A 128 -19.65 -1.49 -5.05
CA ASN A 128 -20.51 -2.68 -5.14
C ASN A 128 -20.01 -3.80 -4.22
N GLY A 129 -18.84 -3.65 -3.63
CA GLY A 129 -18.17 -4.66 -2.81
C GLY A 129 -17.30 -5.63 -3.62
N ASP A 130 -17.14 -5.41 -4.93
CA ASP A 130 -16.28 -6.22 -5.79
C ASP A 130 -14.82 -5.81 -5.61
N ILE A 131 -13.90 -6.78 -5.60
CA ILE A 131 -12.47 -6.50 -5.57
C ILE A 131 -12.01 -6.15 -6.98
N VAL A 132 -11.49 -4.93 -7.14
CA VAL A 132 -11.03 -4.34 -8.39
C VAL A 132 -9.66 -3.70 -8.20
N GLY A 133 -8.95 -3.36 -9.28
CA GLY A 133 -7.69 -2.65 -9.19
C GLY A 133 -6.76 -2.91 -10.37
N PHE A 134 -5.68 -2.15 -10.43
CA PHE A 134 -4.66 -2.29 -11.45
C PHE A 134 -4.02 -3.69 -11.42
N ASP A 135 -3.61 -4.14 -10.25
CA ASP A 135 -2.99 -5.47 -10.06
C ASP A 135 -4.00 -6.59 -10.32
N ILE A 136 -5.28 -6.36 -10.01
CA ILE A 136 -6.35 -7.33 -10.26
C ILE A 136 -6.57 -7.52 -11.78
N ASP A 137 -6.57 -6.42 -12.53
CA ASP A 137 -6.70 -6.49 -14.00
C ASP A 137 -5.48 -7.19 -14.62
N LEU A 138 -4.25 -6.87 -14.17
CA LEU A 138 -3.03 -7.55 -14.63
C LEU A 138 -3.06 -9.05 -14.31
N ALA A 139 -3.40 -9.42 -13.08
CA ALA A 139 -3.48 -10.82 -12.65
C ALA A 139 -4.58 -11.59 -13.40
N THR A 140 -5.70 -10.94 -13.69
CA THR A 140 -6.79 -11.53 -14.49
C THR A 140 -6.32 -11.88 -15.89
N GLU A 141 -5.62 -10.98 -16.55
CA GLU A 141 -5.06 -11.20 -17.89
C GLU A 141 -3.98 -12.29 -17.87
N VAL A 142 -3.07 -12.27 -16.87
CA VAL A 142 -2.07 -13.34 -16.70
C VAL A 142 -2.74 -14.70 -16.56
N CYS A 143 -3.74 -14.83 -15.69
CA CYS A 143 -4.46 -16.07 -15.50
C CYS A 143 -5.21 -16.51 -16.76
N ALA A 144 -5.79 -15.58 -17.53
CA ALA A 144 -6.45 -15.87 -18.81
C ALA A 144 -5.47 -16.44 -19.83
N ARG A 145 -4.26 -15.88 -19.94
CA ARG A 145 -3.19 -16.39 -20.84
C ARG A 145 -2.65 -17.75 -20.40
N LEU A 146 -2.64 -18.02 -19.11
CA LEU A 146 -2.24 -19.34 -18.55
C LEU A 146 -3.36 -20.39 -18.65
N GLY A 147 -4.60 -19.98 -18.97
CA GLY A 147 -5.76 -20.88 -19.03
C GLY A 147 -6.26 -21.35 -17.65
N ILE A 148 -6.00 -20.58 -16.60
CA ILE A 148 -6.40 -20.87 -15.22
C ILE A 148 -7.33 -19.76 -14.68
N LYS A 149 -7.93 -20.01 -13.50
CA LYS A 149 -8.76 -19.03 -12.80
C LYS A 149 -7.93 -18.18 -11.86
N LEU A 150 -8.27 -16.90 -11.73
CA LEU A 150 -7.80 -16.05 -10.65
C LEU A 150 -8.73 -16.22 -9.44
N LYS A 151 -8.16 -16.49 -8.27
CA LYS A 151 -8.85 -16.46 -6.99
C LYS A 151 -8.24 -15.36 -6.13
N LEU A 152 -9.05 -14.39 -5.75
CA LEU A 152 -8.66 -13.30 -4.87
C LEU A 152 -8.85 -13.70 -3.41
N GLN A 153 -7.81 -13.56 -2.60
CA GLN A 153 -7.80 -13.92 -1.19
C GLN A 153 -7.39 -12.68 -0.37
N PRO A 154 -8.36 -11.97 0.24
CA PRO A 154 -8.03 -10.93 1.21
C PRO A 154 -7.22 -11.50 2.38
N ILE A 155 -6.15 -10.82 2.75
CA ILE A 155 -5.25 -11.18 3.85
C ILE A 155 -4.97 -9.97 4.73
N ASP A 156 -4.54 -10.22 5.97
CA ASP A 156 -3.84 -9.22 6.76
C ASP A 156 -2.46 -8.98 6.14
N TRP A 157 -2.16 -7.73 5.77
CA TRP A 157 -0.89 -7.41 5.10
C TRP A 157 0.34 -7.78 5.94
N ASN A 158 0.24 -7.66 7.25
CA ASN A 158 1.31 -8.06 8.16
C ASN A 158 1.55 -9.59 8.19
N ALA A 159 0.55 -10.39 7.78
CA ALA A 159 0.65 -11.85 7.70
C ALA A 159 1.02 -12.39 6.32
N LYS A 160 1.25 -11.53 5.31
CA LYS A 160 1.43 -11.92 3.89
C LYS A 160 2.48 -13.00 3.65
N GLU A 161 3.62 -12.92 4.31
CA GLU A 161 4.72 -13.87 4.14
C GLU A 161 4.37 -15.25 4.76
N MET A 162 3.67 -15.24 5.89
CA MET A 162 3.17 -16.45 6.51
C MET A 162 2.12 -17.14 5.63
N GLU A 163 1.15 -16.38 5.10
CA GLU A 163 0.13 -16.89 4.18
C GLU A 163 0.76 -17.49 2.92
N LEU A 164 1.80 -16.85 2.38
CA LEU A 164 2.56 -17.36 1.24
C LEU A 164 3.31 -18.65 1.59
N SER A 165 4.03 -18.68 2.71
CA SER A 165 4.84 -19.82 3.12
C SER A 165 4.00 -21.05 3.47
N THR A 166 2.81 -20.86 4.04
CA THR A 166 1.86 -21.93 4.39
C THR A 166 1.02 -22.42 3.21
N LYS A 167 1.19 -21.81 2.02
CA LYS A 167 0.42 -22.11 0.81
C LYS A 167 -1.07 -21.76 0.90
N SER A 168 -1.45 -20.84 1.79
CA SER A 168 -2.80 -20.25 1.82
C SER A 168 -3.03 -19.39 0.58
N ILE A 169 -1.96 -18.76 0.08
CA ILE A 169 -1.91 -18.01 -1.17
C ILE A 169 -0.76 -18.52 -2.04
N ASP A 170 -0.82 -18.28 -3.34
CA ASP A 170 0.22 -18.66 -4.30
C ASP A 170 1.17 -17.51 -4.64
N CYS A 171 0.67 -16.29 -4.60
CA CYS A 171 1.47 -15.07 -4.77
C CYS A 171 0.92 -13.93 -3.91
N ILE A 172 1.77 -12.92 -3.67
CA ILE A 172 1.41 -11.62 -3.10
C ILE A 172 1.46 -10.63 -4.25
N TRP A 173 0.30 -10.04 -4.61
CA TRP A 173 0.23 -9.10 -5.72
C TRP A 173 -0.73 -7.97 -5.41
N ASN A 174 -0.23 -6.91 -4.77
CA ASN A 174 -1.02 -5.75 -4.35
C ASN A 174 -0.11 -4.58 -3.98
N GLY A 175 0.60 -4.02 -4.97
CA GLY A 175 1.52 -2.92 -4.71
C GLY A 175 2.62 -3.28 -3.72
N MET A 176 3.15 -4.50 -3.79
CA MET A 176 4.19 -4.94 -2.85
C MET A 176 5.55 -4.33 -3.21
N SER A 177 6.07 -3.44 -2.36
CA SER A 177 7.41 -2.87 -2.51
C SER A 177 8.48 -3.95 -2.47
N ILE A 178 9.45 -3.83 -3.37
CA ILE A 178 10.65 -4.67 -3.39
C ILE A 178 11.62 -4.13 -2.33
N THR A 179 11.87 -4.90 -1.28
CA THR A 179 12.87 -4.60 -0.25
C THR A 179 13.93 -5.70 -0.21
N ASP A 180 15.12 -5.39 0.29
CA ASP A 180 16.21 -6.37 0.42
C ASP A 180 15.77 -7.59 1.25
N GLU A 181 15.06 -7.36 2.35
CA GLU A 181 14.53 -8.42 3.20
C GLU A 181 13.57 -9.35 2.43
N ARG A 182 12.64 -8.78 1.66
CA ARG A 182 11.68 -9.56 0.86
C ARG A 182 12.40 -10.33 -0.26
N VAL A 183 13.42 -9.74 -0.88
CA VAL A 183 14.27 -10.42 -1.89
C VAL A 183 15.02 -11.60 -1.30
N GLU A 184 15.39 -11.55 -0.03
CA GLU A 184 16.03 -12.68 0.66
C GLU A 184 15.04 -13.79 0.99
N ASN A 185 13.78 -13.46 1.31
CA ASN A 185 12.80 -14.38 1.86
C ASN A 185 11.88 -15.01 0.80
N MET A 186 11.73 -14.39 -0.38
CA MET A 186 10.84 -14.86 -1.44
C MET A 186 11.45 -14.65 -2.83
N ASN A 187 10.87 -15.28 -3.84
CA ASN A 187 11.10 -14.91 -5.22
C ASN A 187 10.25 -13.69 -5.55
N ILE A 188 10.84 -12.69 -6.20
CA ILE A 188 10.12 -11.48 -6.60
C ILE A 188 10.28 -11.27 -8.10
N SER A 189 9.18 -10.90 -8.77
CA SER A 189 9.17 -10.55 -10.20
C SER A 189 10.11 -9.39 -10.50
N LYS A 190 10.30 -9.07 -11.77
CA LYS A 190 10.87 -7.76 -12.15
C LYS A 190 9.97 -6.63 -11.64
N PRO A 191 10.53 -5.45 -11.34
CA PRO A 191 9.76 -4.26 -11.07
C PRO A 191 8.75 -3.96 -12.19
N TYR A 192 7.48 -3.69 -11.84
CA TYR A 192 6.46 -3.38 -12.86
C TYR A 192 5.90 -1.96 -12.75
N ILE A 193 6.02 -1.29 -11.60
CA ILE A 193 5.65 0.11 -11.38
C ILE A 193 6.61 0.75 -10.37
N ALA A 194 6.93 2.05 -10.59
CA ALA A 194 7.69 2.84 -9.63
C ALA A 194 6.78 3.44 -8.56
N ASN A 195 7.27 3.53 -7.34
CA ASN A 195 6.65 4.14 -6.18
C ASN A 195 7.69 4.91 -5.35
N ARG A 196 7.25 5.54 -4.29
CA ARG A 196 8.07 6.06 -3.20
C ARG A 196 7.24 6.18 -1.93
N GLN A 197 7.89 6.09 -0.78
CA GLN A 197 7.25 6.33 0.50
C GLN A 197 7.28 7.83 0.80
N VAL A 198 6.09 8.41 1.05
CA VAL A 198 5.90 9.86 1.25
C VAL A 198 5.29 10.16 2.60
N VAL A 199 5.43 11.40 3.05
CA VAL A 199 4.77 11.92 4.25
C VAL A 199 3.58 12.77 3.85
N VAL A 200 2.43 12.48 4.44
CA VAL A 200 1.19 13.24 4.28
C VAL A 200 0.82 13.88 5.61
N THR A 201 0.44 15.14 5.59
CA THR A 201 0.09 15.91 6.77
C THR A 201 -0.94 16.99 6.46
N ALA A 202 -1.61 17.52 7.49
CA ALA A 202 -2.52 18.63 7.30
C ALA A 202 -1.77 19.90 6.86
N ASN A 203 -2.37 20.70 5.99
CA ASN A 203 -1.79 21.95 5.48
C ASN A 203 -1.39 22.94 6.60
N ASP A 204 -2.07 22.87 7.74
CA ASP A 204 -1.88 23.73 8.90
C ASP A 204 -1.02 23.08 10.02
N SER A 205 -0.41 21.92 9.77
CA SER A 205 0.34 21.11 10.77
C SER A 205 1.67 21.75 11.19
N GLY A 206 2.27 22.57 10.31
CA GLY A 206 3.63 23.07 10.47
C GLY A 206 4.73 22.03 10.15
N ILE A 207 4.36 20.85 9.60
CA ILE A 207 5.30 19.82 9.15
C ILE A 207 5.63 20.10 7.68
N ALA A 208 6.89 20.46 7.39
CA ALA A 208 7.37 20.77 6.05
C ALA A 208 8.51 19.84 5.57
N VAL A 209 9.25 19.26 6.51
CA VAL A 209 10.37 18.34 6.27
C VAL A 209 10.26 17.14 7.21
N LYS A 210 10.94 16.04 6.89
CA LYS A 210 10.92 14.82 7.73
C LYS A 210 11.38 15.07 9.18
N ALA A 211 12.32 15.98 9.39
CA ALA A 211 12.80 16.33 10.72
C ALA A 211 11.69 16.92 11.63
N ASP A 212 10.65 17.53 11.07
CA ASP A 212 9.52 18.08 11.82
C ASP A 212 8.62 16.97 12.42
N LEU A 213 8.80 15.72 12.01
CA LEU A 213 8.09 14.57 12.57
C LEU A 213 8.55 14.23 14.00
N ASN A 214 9.71 14.73 14.43
CA ASN A 214 10.20 14.49 15.77
C ASN A 214 9.18 14.97 16.83
N GLY A 215 8.82 14.05 17.73
CA GLY A 215 7.81 14.30 18.77
C GLY A 215 6.35 14.33 18.27
N LYS A 216 6.11 14.04 16.98
CA LYS A 216 4.76 13.94 16.41
C LYS A 216 4.21 12.51 16.55
N LYS A 217 2.90 12.39 16.33
CA LYS A 217 2.21 11.11 16.19
C LYS A 217 2.17 10.76 14.71
N VAL A 218 2.92 9.75 14.33
CA VAL A 218 3.02 9.28 12.94
C VAL A 218 2.24 7.99 12.78
N ALA A 219 1.48 7.86 11.73
CA ALA A 219 0.75 6.64 11.37
C ALA A 219 1.39 5.96 10.17
N THR A 220 1.28 4.63 10.11
CA THR A 220 1.58 3.83 8.93
C THR A 220 0.88 2.47 9.04
N GLN A 221 0.92 1.65 7.99
CA GLN A 221 0.40 0.28 8.05
C GLN A 221 1.45 -0.69 8.62
N ALA A 222 1.02 -1.63 9.44
CA ALA A 222 1.85 -2.70 9.97
C ALA A 222 2.42 -3.59 8.84
N GLY A 223 3.72 -3.93 8.93
CA GLY A 223 4.40 -4.77 7.92
C GLY A 223 4.51 -4.14 6.54
N SER A 224 4.32 -2.81 6.42
CA SER A 224 4.50 -2.05 5.17
C SER A 224 5.96 -1.64 4.95
N ALA A 225 6.33 -1.34 3.70
CA ALA A 225 7.63 -0.75 3.38
C ALA A 225 7.78 0.67 3.97
N ALA A 226 6.67 1.37 4.22
CA ALA A 226 6.69 2.66 4.91
C ALA A 226 7.22 2.53 6.35
N LEU A 227 6.79 1.49 7.07
CA LEU A 227 7.31 1.20 8.41
C LEU A 227 8.81 0.86 8.37
N ASP A 228 9.21 0.02 7.41
CA ASP A 228 10.62 -0.36 7.23
C ASP A 228 11.49 0.86 6.93
N ALA A 229 11.02 1.76 6.06
CA ALA A 229 11.73 2.99 5.70
C ALA A 229 11.89 3.94 6.91
N ILE A 230 10.85 4.11 7.72
CA ILE A 230 10.91 4.89 8.96
C ILE A 230 11.96 4.30 9.92
N ASN A 231 11.91 3.00 10.13
CA ASN A 231 12.80 2.30 11.06
C ASN A 231 14.25 2.37 10.61
N ALA A 232 14.52 2.12 9.31
CA ALA A 232 15.87 2.17 8.75
C ALA A 232 16.48 3.59 8.86
N GLU A 233 15.72 4.62 8.60
CA GLU A 233 16.21 6.01 8.67
C GLU A 233 16.38 6.47 10.13
N ALA A 234 15.51 6.01 11.05
CA ALA A 234 15.64 6.25 12.47
C ALA A 234 16.87 5.56 13.07
N GLU A 235 17.16 4.33 12.65
CA GLU A 235 18.38 3.60 13.02
C GLU A 235 19.64 4.32 12.50
N ALA A 236 19.63 4.74 11.23
CA ALA A 236 20.75 5.51 10.64
C ALA A 236 21.00 6.84 11.37
N ALA A 237 19.94 7.49 11.88
CA ALA A 237 20.03 8.69 12.70
C ALA A 237 20.48 8.41 14.15
N GLY A 238 20.53 7.14 14.58
CA GLY A 238 20.84 6.75 15.96
C GLY A 238 19.75 7.17 16.97
N ASN A 239 18.54 7.40 16.51
CA ASN A 239 17.40 7.86 17.32
C ASN A 239 16.12 7.16 16.86
N ALA A 240 15.64 6.22 17.66
CA ALA A 240 14.41 5.46 17.35
C ALA A 240 13.13 6.32 17.25
N GLU A 241 13.15 7.55 17.75
CA GLU A 241 12.01 8.47 17.69
C GLU A 241 12.28 9.66 16.73
N ALA A 242 13.30 9.56 15.87
CA ALA A 242 13.66 10.65 14.94
C ALA A 242 12.49 11.13 14.08
N PHE A 243 11.58 10.21 13.73
CA PHE A 243 10.39 10.46 12.90
C PHE A 243 9.09 10.32 13.70
N GLY A 244 9.13 10.60 15.01
CA GLY A 244 7.98 10.63 15.86
C GLY A 244 7.61 9.29 16.50
N LYS A 245 6.48 9.29 17.21
CA LYS A 245 5.90 8.07 17.77
C LYS A 245 5.04 7.39 16.72
N VAL A 246 5.52 6.29 16.16
CA VAL A 246 4.81 5.54 15.12
C VAL A 246 3.68 4.72 15.73
N THR A 247 2.50 4.82 15.11
CA THR A 247 1.32 3.97 15.38
C THR A 247 1.05 3.15 14.12
N GLU A 248 1.05 1.84 14.29
CA GLU A 248 0.80 0.88 13.23
C GLU A 248 -0.69 0.56 13.15
N TYR A 249 -1.25 0.61 11.95
CA TYR A 249 -2.64 0.29 11.65
C TYR A 249 -2.71 -1.00 10.82
N ALA A 250 -3.85 -1.67 10.85
CA ALA A 250 -4.07 -2.84 10.00
C ALA A 250 -4.14 -2.45 8.51
N SER A 251 -4.64 -1.26 8.21
CA SER A 251 -4.75 -0.73 6.85
C SER A 251 -4.30 0.73 6.76
N PHE A 252 -3.92 1.17 5.56
CA PHE A 252 -3.68 2.59 5.29
C PHE A 252 -4.97 3.41 5.31
N ASP A 253 -6.13 2.82 4.98
CA ASP A 253 -7.43 3.47 5.09
C ASP A 253 -7.72 3.93 6.52
N ASP A 254 -7.50 3.06 7.52
CA ASP A 254 -7.68 3.41 8.93
C ASP A 254 -6.73 4.51 9.37
N ALA A 255 -5.46 4.43 8.95
CA ALA A 255 -4.45 5.45 9.23
C ALA A 255 -4.81 6.81 8.59
N TRP A 256 -5.33 6.80 7.36
CA TRP A 256 -5.82 8.00 6.67
C TRP A 256 -7.04 8.62 7.36
N LEU A 257 -7.99 7.80 7.82
CA LEU A 257 -9.14 8.28 8.60
C LEU A 257 -8.70 8.97 9.89
N ASP A 258 -7.72 8.41 10.61
CA ASP A 258 -7.19 9.00 11.83
C ASP A 258 -6.39 10.28 11.58
N LEU A 259 -5.69 10.39 10.44
CA LEU A 259 -5.06 11.65 10.02
C LEU A 259 -6.13 12.71 9.71
N LYS A 260 -7.21 12.36 9.00
CA LYS A 260 -8.33 13.28 8.74
C LYS A 260 -9.02 13.72 10.03
N ALA A 261 -9.13 12.84 11.01
CA ALA A 261 -9.71 13.14 12.31
C ALA A 261 -8.78 13.95 13.22
N GLY A 262 -7.49 14.12 12.88
CA GLY A 262 -6.49 14.78 13.70
C GLY A 262 -6.04 13.98 14.91
N THR A 263 -6.26 12.67 14.91
CA THR A 263 -5.79 11.74 15.95
C THR A 263 -4.28 11.53 15.86
N VAL A 264 -3.76 11.56 14.62
CA VAL A 264 -2.33 11.55 14.30
C VAL A 264 -1.96 12.82 13.53
N ASP A 265 -0.66 13.17 13.54
CA ASP A 265 -0.14 14.41 12.95
C ASP A 265 0.33 14.22 11.50
N ALA A 266 0.77 13.01 11.18
CA ALA A 266 1.28 12.66 9.85
C ALA A 266 1.06 11.17 9.54
N LEU A 267 1.05 10.84 8.25
CA LEU A 267 0.97 9.49 7.70
C LEU A 267 2.16 9.26 6.78
N VAL A 268 2.91 8.18 6.97
CA VAL A 268 3.91 7.72 6.00
C VAL A 268 3.30 6.57 5.20
N ILE A 269 3.34 6.69 3.87
CA ILE A 269 2.51 5.88 2.99
C ILE A 269 3.06 5.88 1.56
N ASP A 270 2.64 4.89 0.79
CA ASP A 270 2.87 4.78 -0.65
C ASP A 270 2.27 5.96 -1.43
N GLU A 271 3.09 6.62 -2.25
CA GLU A 271 2.64 7.75 -3.06
C GLU A 271 1.55 7.35 -4.06
N VAL A 272 1.66 6.17 -4.64
CA VAL A 272 0.66 5.63 -5.57
C VAL A 272 -0.71 5.55 -4.93
N TYR A 273 -0.79 5.04 -3.69
CA TYR A 273 -2.03 4.97 -2.91
C TYR A 273 -2.59 6.35 -2.60
N ILE A 274 -1.79 7.19 -1.93
CA ILE A 274 -2.33 8.44 -1.37
C ILE A 274 -2.74 9.44 -2.43
N ARG A 275 -2.04 9.49 -3.57
CA ARG A 275 -2.46 10.34 -4.70
C ARG A 275 -3.81 9.91 -5.23
N TYR A 276 -4.03 8.62 -5.42
CA TYR A 276 -5.33 8.11 -5.86
C TYR A 276 -6.44 8.45 -4.87
N VAL A 277 -6.20 8.24 -3.58
CA VAL A 277 -7.18 8.54 -2.53
C VAL A 277 -7.48 10.03 -2.49
N MET A 278 -6.47 10.92 -2.49
CA MET A 278 -6.66 12.37 -2.47
C MET A 278 -7.39 12.90 -3.71
N GLU A 279 -7.23 12.30 -4.87
CA GLU A 279 -7.92 12.68 -6.09
C GLU A 279 -9.40 12.23 -6.09
N ASN A 280 -9.73 11.17 -5.37
CA ASN A 280 -11.06 10.56 -5.33
C ASN A 280 -11.85 10.83 -4.03
N ASP A 281 -11.23 11.40 -3.00
CA ASP A 281 -11.88 11.80 -1.73
C ASP A 281 -12.72 13.08 -1.97
N LYS A 282 -14.02 12.90 -2.18
CA LYS A 282 -14.97 13.96 -2.52
C LYS A 282 -15.79 14.41 -1.32
#